data_65aaf346d2b7a39c8a3f5033d5066795
#
_entry.id   65aaf346d2b7a39c8a3f5033d5066795
#
_cell.length_a   1.000
_cell.length_b   1.000
_cell.length_c   1.000
_cell.angle_alpha   90.00
_cell.angle_beta   90.00
_cell.angle_gamma   90.00
#
_symmetry.space_group_name_H-M   'P 1'
#
loop_
_entity.id
_entity.type
_entity.pdbx_description
1 polymer ?
#
loop_
_entity_poly.entity_id
_entity_poly.type
_entity_poly.pdbx_seq_one_letter_code
_entity_poly.pdbx_strand_id
1 'polypeptide(L)'
;YQLYVDGKKSLSGYQPEGAAATTFSYQTLLDSIQALPYLYIGTTGDQLGTAEYGSLSVDNVTLIRNQMNERDWNKTVGGNGGGSEENFNYVEYVNADGTPTTEIGTSDCSAGWWTSFSDYYRIPAGATLHLKFTNHTSGVGNWNNWNLCVATDDVRDNKPSYAEHFVIRSDLYGWGGDASTYDAANITNEGYGDWDEFRANMEGAVVDITLQRTGDEIYMTATATCKNGHVYKEMYHQTIGQDVVRAFLIVDGSYLQMSTADCFVSNPVEVTTKEVGTSDCTAGWWTSFSDYFQIPAGKALNLSFENHTSGVGNWNNWNLCVATDDVRGNEPAYAEHFVIRSDLYGWGGKASTYVAENITNEGYGDWDEFRANMEGAKVNIQLKREGEEIYMTAIATCKNGTVYKEMYHQTIGTDMARAFLIVDGSYLKMDADNCYYYTPVYK
;
A
#
# COMPACT_ATOMS: atom_id res chain seq x y z
N TYR A 1 -26.62 -17.64 5.40
CA TYR A 1 -25.15 -17.57 5.24
C TYR A 1 -24.73 -18.45 4.06
N GLN A 2 -23.63 -18.09 3.43
CA GLN A 2 -23.02 -18.87 2.36
C GLN A 2 -21.67 -19.34 2.85
N LEU A 3 -21.38 -20.61 2.74
CA LEU A 3 -20.09 -21.18 3.07
C LEU A 3 -19.28 -21.34 1.77
N TYR A 4 -18.08 -20.82 1.76
CA TYR A 4 -17.11 -21.03 0.70
C TYR A 4 -15.96 -21.87 1.25
N VAL A 5 -15.57 -22.89 0.51
CA VAL A 5 -14.39 -23.70 0.78
C VAL A 5 -13.52 -23.64 -0.46
N ASP A 6 -12.25 -23.26 -0.29
CA ASP A 6 -11.30 -23.06 -1.38
C ASP A 6 -11.84 -22.13 -2.50
N GLY A 7 -12.50 -21.04 -2.11
CA GLY A 7 -13.09 -20.10 -3.05
C GLY A 7 -14.31 -20.63 -3.82
N LYS A 8 -14.74 -21.86 -3.57
CA LYS A 8 -15.93 -22.44 -4.18
C LYS A 8 -17.09 -22.41 -3.20
N LYS A 9 -18.26 -21.97 -3.68
CA LYS A 9 -19.49 -22.03 -2.88
C LYS A 9 -19.78 -23.48 -2.51
N SER A 10 -19.70 -23.79 -1.22
CA SER A 10 -20.18 -25.06 -0.69
C SER A 10 -21.69 -24.98 -0.53
N LEU A 11 -22.42 -25.80 -1.29
CA LEU A 11 -23.86 -25.72 -1.41
C LEU A 11 -24.63 -26.26 -0.21
N SER A 12 -24.00 -26.82 0.76
CA SER A 12 -24.77 -27.34 1.88
C SER A 12 -23.97 -27.17 3.16
N GLY A 13 -24.46 -26.36 4.06
CA GLY A 13 -24.34 -26.79 5.41
C GLY A 13 -24.73 -28.27 5.45
N TYR A 14 -23.84 -29.12 5.95
CA TYR A 14 -24.18 -30.52 6.18
C TYR A 14 -25.48 -30.58 6.97
N GLN A 15 -26.53 -31.12 6.34
CA GLN A 15 -27.76 -31.38 7.00
C GLN A 15 -27.82 -32.88 7.29
N PRO A 16 -27.71 -33.30 8.53
CA PRO A 16 -27.87 -34.69 8.88
C PRO A 16 -29.22 -35.19 8.39
N GLU A 17 -29.27 -36.39 7.85
CA GLU A 17 -30.49 -37.03 7.41
C GLU A 17 -31.50 -37.01 8.55
N GLY A 18 -32.67 -36.41 8.35
CA GLY A 18 -33.74 -36.29 9.35
C GLY A 18 -33.67 -35.04 10.25
N ALA A 19 -32.70 -34.18 10.13
CA ALA A 19 -32.68 -32.91 10.88
C ALA A 19 -33.48 -31.83 10.18
N ALA A 20 -34.23 -31.03 10.94
CA ALA A 20 -34.94 -29.85 10.41
C ALA A 20 -33.89 -28.78 9.99
N ALA A 21 -34.06 -28.20 8.82
CA ALA A 21 -33.24 -27.11 8.36
C ALA A 21 -33.40 -25.92 9.31
N THR A 22 -32.32 -25.49 9.94
CA THR A 22 -32.29 -24.28 10.75
C THR A 22 -31.88 -23.11 9.86
N THR A 23 -32.82 -22.25 9.51
CA THR A 23 -32.58 -21.02 8.79
C THR A 23 -32.27 -19.92 9.80
N PHE A 24 -31.06 -19.39 9.77
CA PHE A 24 -30.76 -18.15 10.47
C PHE A 24 -31.03 -16.98 9.54
N SER A 25 -31.74 -15.97 10.03
CA SER A 25 -31.80 -14.71 9.30
C SER A 25 -30.46 -14.02 9.34
N TYR A 26 -30.15 -13.21 8.33
CA TYR A 26 -28.93 -12.38 8.32
C TYR A 26 -28.84 -11.49 9.58
N GLN A 27 -29.97 -10.95 10.04
CA GLN A 27 -30.03 -10.14 11.26
C GLN A 27 -29.68 -10.95 12.51
N THR A 28 -30.19 -12.17 12.63
CA THR A 28 -29.85 -13.06 13.77
C THR A 28 -28.36 -13.40 13.79
N LEU A 29 -27.75 -13.59 12.63
CA LEU A 29 -26.30 -13.81 12.52
C LEU A 29 -25.51 -12.56 12.93
N LEU A 30 -25.90 -11.37 12.47
CA LEU A 30 -25.29 -10.10 12.86
C LEU A 30 -25.39 -9.86 14.36
N ASP A 31 -26.57 -10.03 14.95
CA ASP A 31 -26.80 -9.86 16.37
C ASP A 31 -25.93 -10.81 17.19
N SER A 32 -25.78 -12.05 16.72
CA SER A 32 -24.91 -13.05 17.34
C SER A 32 -23.43 -12.67 17.26
N ILE A 33 -22.96 -12.16 16.13
CA ILE A 33 -21.57 -11.71 15.94
C ILE A 33 -21.28 -10.45 16.77
N GLN A 34 -22.25 -9.56 16.92
CA GLN A 34 -22.11 -8.36 17.75
C GLN A 34 -22.09 -8.68 19.25
N ALA A 35 -22.83 -9.72 19.66
CA ALA A 35 -22.91 -10.16 21.05
C ALA A 35 -21.69 -11.00 21.49
N LEU A 36 -21.03 -11.67 20.55
CA LEU A 36 -19.88 -12.56 20.80
C LEU A 36 -18.65 -12.06 20.07
N PRO A 37 -17.67 -11.46 20.76
CA PRO A 37 -16.48 -10.91 20.14
C PRO A 37 -15.49 -11.97 19.60
N TYR A 38 -15.82 -13.26 19.72
CA TYR A 38 -14.94 -14.36 19.34
C TYR A 38 -15.54 -15.22 18.22
N LEU A 39 -14.75 -15.51 17.19
CA LEU A 39 -15.03 -16.54 16.20
C LEU A 39 -14.45 -17.87 16.71
N TYR A 40 -15.32 -18.86 16.94
CA TYR A 40 -14.88 -20.22 17.27
C TYR A 40 -14.94 -21.10 16.04
N ILE A 41 -13.81 -21.70 15.68
CA ILE A 41 -13.73 -22.71 14.62
C ILE A 41 -13.28 -24.01 15.27
N GLY A 42 -14.14 -25.02 15.25
CA GLY A 42 -13.84 -26.30 15.88
C GLY A 42 -14.98 -27.29 15.74
N THR A 43 -14.81 -28.44 16.34
CA THR A 43 -15.82 -29.51 16.45
C THR A 43 -16.32 -29.61 17.88
N THR A 44 -17.59 -29.90 18.09
CA THR A 44 -18.14 -30.20 19.41
C THR A 44 -18.00 -31.71 19.67
N GLY A 45 -17.43 -32.07 20.84
CA GLY A 45 -17.03 -33.45 21.16
C GLY A 45 -18.13 -34.51 21.13
N ASP A 46 -19.36 -34.12 21.28
CA ASP A 46 -20.54 -35.01 21.34
C ASP A 46 -21.00 -35.50 19.94
N GLN A 47 -20.44 -34.95 18.89
CA GLN A 47 -20.77 -35.31 17.50
C GLN A 47 -19.72 -36.26 16.87
N LEU A 48 -18.61 -36.46 17.58
CA LEU A 48 -17.52 -37.31 17.13
C LEU A 48 -17.78 -38.75 17.59
N GLY A 49 -18.36 -39.58 16.72
CA GLY A 49 -18.51 -41.01 16.98
C GLY A 49 -17.16 -41.71 17.21
N THR A 50 -17.16 -43.03 17.27
CA THR A 50 -15.98 -43.85 17.48
C THR A 50 -15.05 -44.00 16.26
N ALA A 51 -15.20 -43.14 15.24
CA ALA A 51 -14.37 -43.13 14.03
C ALA A 51 -13.02 -42.44 14.27
N GLU A 52 -12.01 -42.82 13.52
CA GLU A 52 -10.70 -42.18 13.53
C GLU A 52 -10.84 -40.68 13.16
N TYR A 53 -10.29 -39.84 14.01
CA TYR A 53 -10.36 -38.37 13.84
C TYR A 53 -9.29 -37.89 12.87
N GLY A 54 -9.69 -37.16 11.86
CA GLY A 54 -8.78 -36.38 11.02
C GLY A 54 -8.27 -35.12 11.75
N SER A 55 -7.14 -34.62 11.34
CA SER A 55 -6.67 -33.30 11.79
C SER A 55 -7.46 -32.20 11.13
N LEU A 56 -7.93 -31.20 11.90
CA LEU A 56 -8.46 -29.96 11.38
C LEU A 56 -7.32 -28.96 11.26
N SER A 57 -6.96 -28.58 10.04
CA SER A 57 -6.05 -27.47 9.78
C SER A 57 -6.85 -26.24 9.39
N VAL A 58 -6.63 -25.13 10.08
CA VAL A 58 -7.29 -23.87 9.80
C VAL A 58 -6.21 -22.87 9.39
N ASP A 59 -6.32 -22.38 8.18
CA ASP A 59 -5.39 -21.41 7.60
C ASP A 59 -6.16 -20.22 7.03
N ASN A 60 -5.57 -19.03 7.06
CA ASN A 60 -6.07 -17.81 6.43
C ASN A 60 -7.52 -17.43 6.79
N VAL A 61 -7.85 -17.39 8.10
CA VAL A 61 -9.17 -16.95 8.54
C VAL A 61 -9.33 -15.46 8.34
N THR A 62 -10.19 -15.07 7.41
CA THR A 62 -10.51 -13.66 7.12
C THR A 62 -11.93 -13.34 7.56
N LEU A 63 -12.10 -12.34 8.43
CA LEU A 63 -13.39 -11.81 8.83
C LEU A 63 -13.71 -10.56 8.01
N ILE A 64 -14.71 -10.67 7.13
CA ILE A 64 -15.17 -9.56 6.30
C ILE A 64 -16.46 -9.02 6.90
N ARG A 65 -16.45 -7.77 7.34
CA ARG A 65 -17.61 -7.13 8.02
C ARG A 65 -18.70 -6.63 7.07
N ASN A 66 -18.37 -6.42 5.81
CA ASN A 66 -19.29 -5.83 4.84
C ASN A 66 -20.05 -6.91 4.07
N GLN A 67 -21.28 -6.59 3.63
CA GLN A 67 -21.97 -7.44 2.66
C GLN A 67 -21.15 -7.52 1.38
N MET A 68 -20.82 -8.74 1.00
CA MET A 68 -20.06 -9.00 -0.22
C MET A 68 -20.89 -9.97 -1.06
N ASN A 69 -21.16 -9.62 -2.29
CA ASN A 69 -21.77 -10.54 -3.23
C ASN A 69 -20.75 -11.58 -3.72
N GLU A 70 -21.22 -12.64 -4.38
CA GLU A 70 -20.35 -13.73 -4.85
C GLU A 70 -19.29 -13.25 -5.84
N ARG A 71 -19.58 -12.26 -6.64
CA ARG A 71 -18.64 -11.64 -7.58
C ARG A 71 -17.52 -10.93 -6.84
N ASP A 72 -17.86 -10.17 -5.81
CA ASP A 72 -16.87 -9.41 -5.02
C ASP A 72 -16.03 -10.33 -4.14
N TRP A 73 -16.63 -11.40 -3.62
CA TRP A 73 -15.91 -12.46 -2.93
C TRP A 73 -14.86 -13.10 -3.85
N ASN A 74 -15.26 -13.51 -5.03
CA ASN A 74 -14.37 -14.15 -5.99
C ASN A 74 -13.24 -13.22 -6.45
N LYS A 75 -13.47 -11.92 -6.50
CA LYS A 75 -12.44 -10.91 -6.77
C LYS A 75 -11.48 -10.70 -5.59
N THR A 76 -12.01 -10.70 -4.37
CA THR A 76 -11.27 -10.37 -3.16
C THR A 76 -10.42 -11.54 -2.65
N VAL A 77 -10.91 -12.78 -2.75
CA VAL A 77 -10.22 -13.99 -2.26
C VAL A 77 -9.66 -14.86 -3.38
N GLY A 78 -9.74 -14.40 -4.63
CA GLY A 78 -9.23 -15.13 -5.80
C GLY A 78 -9.89 -16.49 -5.96
N GLY A 79 -10.73 -16.65 -6.95
CA GLY A 79 -11.53 -17.86 -7.19
C GLY A 79 -10.79 -19.18 -7.45
N ASN A 80 -9.52 -19.28 -7.07
CA ASN A 80 -8.72 -20.51 -7.09
C ASN A 80 -8.11 -20.70 -5.71
N GLY A 81 -8.79 -21.45 -4.89
CA GLY A 81 -8.45 -22.08 -3.63
C GLY A 81 -7.02 -21.92 -3.12
N GLY A 82 -6.78 -20.82 -2.49
CA GLY A 82 -5.56 -20.51 -1.80
C GLY A 82 -5.66 -19.06 -1.40
N GLY A 83 -6.13 -18.79 -0.19
CA GLY A 83 -6.22 -17.43 0.34
C GLY A 83 -4.84 -16.82 0.55
N SER A 84 -4.12 -16.56 -0.53
CA SER A 84 -3.01 -15.64 -0.49
C SER A 84 -3.58 -14.24 -0.73
N GLU A 85 -3.14 -13.28 0.06
CA GLU A 85 -3.40 -11.84 -0.15
C GLU A 85 -2.96 -11.37 -1.55
N GLU A 86 -2.39 -12.25 -2.36
CA GLU A 86 -1.89 -12.05 -3.72
C GLU A 86 -2.95 -11.64 -4.74
N ASN A 87 -4.24 -11.79 -4.41
CA ASN A 87 -5.34 -11.52 -5.34
C ASN A 87 -6.13 -10.24 -5.03
N PHE A 88 -5.62 -9.32 -4.23
CA PHE A 88 -6.16 -7.98 -4.19
C PHE A 88 -5.86 -7.28 -5.52
N ASN A 89 -6.80 -7.37 -6.46
CA ASN A 89 -6.66 -6.62 -7.70
C ASN A 89 -7.10 -5.17 -7.45
N TYR A 90 -6.14 -4.29 -7.27
CA TYR A 90 -6.39 -2.85 -7.14
C TYR A 90 -6.72 -2.19 -8.48
N VAL A 91 -6.44 -2.89 -9.59
CA VAL A 91 -6.81 -2.48 -10.95
C VAL A 91 -7.90 -3.44 -11.44
N GLU A 92 -9.14 -2.98 -11.44
CA GLU A 92 -10.28 -3.84 -11.77
C GLU A 92 -10.55 -3.92 -13.28
N TYR A 93 -10.24 -2.86 -14.03
CA TYR A 93 -10.49 -2.78 -15.46
C TYR A 93 -9.26 -2.26 -16.18
N VAL A 94 -8.71 -3.08 -17.02
CA VAL A 94 -7.61 -2.81 -17.96
C VAL A 94 -8.14 -2.83 -19.38
N ASN A 95 -7.31 -2.55 -20.37
CA ASN A 95 -7.68 -2.72 -21.76
C ASN A 95 -8.21 -4.13 -22.07
N ALA A 96 -8.96 -4.29 -23.16
CA ALA A 96 -9.59 -5.55 -23.54
C ALA A 96 -8.58 -6.71 -23.76
N ASP A 97 -7.33 -6.40 -24.07
CA ASP A 97 -6.23 -7.36 -24.20
C ASP A 97 -5.51 -7.64 -22.86
N GLY A 98 -5.98 -7.06 -21.75
CA GLY A 98 -5.40 -7.22 -20.42
C GLY A 98 -4.18 -6.35 -20.14
N THR A 99 -3.82 -5.43 -21.04
CA THR A 99 -2.70 -4.52 -20.85
C THR A 99 -3.11 -3.31 -20.00
N PRO A 100 -2.23 -2.84 -19.09
CA PRO A 100 -2.47 -1.61 -18.33
C PRO A 100 -2.48 -0.38 -19.24
N THR A 101 -3.32 0.59 -18.92
CA THR A 101 -3.39 1.89 -19.59
C THR A 101 -2.29 2.79 -19.05
N THR A 102 -1.20 2.94 -19.79
CA THR A 102 -0.06 3.79 -19.39
C THR A 102 -0.12 5.20 -20.00
N GLU A 103 -0.97 5.38 -21.02
CA GLU A 103 -1.20 6.65 -21.71
C GLU A 103 -2.69 6.92 -21.83
N ILE A 104 -3.13 8.11 -21.45
CA ILE A 104 -4.54 8.49 -21.44
C ILE A 104 -4.74 9.68 -22.34
N GLY A 105 -5.61 9.54 -23.34
CA GLY A 105 -5.79 10.55 -24.39
C GLY A 105 -4.90 10.29 -25.60
N THR A 106 -4.74 11.31 -26.41
CA THR A 106 -3.91 11.29 -27.62
C THR A 106 -2.77 12.30 -27.48
N SER A 107 -1.59 11.97 -28.00
CA SER A 107 -0.37 12.78 -27.86
C SER A 107 -0.49 14.20 -28.46
N ASP A 108 -1.48 14.44 -29.36
CA ASP A 108 -1.82 15.75 -29.89
C ASP A 108 -2.85 16.52 -29.03
N CYS A 109 -3.20 15.97 -27.86
CA CYS A 109 -4.19 16.53 -26.94
C CYS A 109 -5.58 16.75 -27.57
N SER A 110 -5.96 15.95 -28.56
CA SER A 110 -7.26 16.08 -29.25
C SER A 110 -8.38 15.27 -28.61
N ALA A 111 -8.08 14.43 -27.62
CA ALA A 111 -9.09 13.62 -26.94
C ALA A 111 -10.14 14.52 -26.27
N GLY A 112 -11.41 14.26 -26.56
CA GLY A 112 -12.53 14.99 -25.98
C GLY A 112 -12.97 14.43 -24.63
N TRP A 113 -13.84 15.18 -23.98
CA TRP A 113 -14.46 14.79 -22.71
C TRP A 113 -15.11 13.40 -22.78
N TRP A 114 -14.84 12.57 -21.80
CA TRP A 114 -15.42 11.23 -21.63
C TRP A 114 -15.10 10.24 -22.76
N THR A 115 -13.92 10.37 -23.39
CA THR A 115 -13.50 9.49 -24.50
C THR A 115 -12.26 8.65 -24.21
N SER A 116 -11.47 9.06 -23.24
CA SER A 116 -10.23 8.38 -22.83
C SER A 116 -10.09 8.33 -21.32
N PHE A 117 -9.78 7.16 -20.80
CA PHE A 117 -9.75 6.86 -19.37
C PHE A 117 -8.51 6.09 -19.00
N SER A 118 -8.04 6.25 -17.75
CA SER A 118 -7.11 5.32 -17.14
C SER A 118 -7.77 3.99 -16.82
N ASP A 119 -6.98 3.06 -16.32
CA ASP A 119 -7.50 1.90 -15.59
C ASP A 119 -8.35 2.34 -14.40
N TYR A 120 -9.14 1.40 -13.89
CA TYR A 120 -10.07 1.64 -12.81
C TYR A 120 -9.47 1.11 -11.51
N TYR A 121 -9.06 2.02 -10.63
CA TYR A 121 -8.32 1.72 -9.41
C TYR A 121 -9.25 1.59 -8.22
N ARG A 122 -9.21 0.47 -7.54
CA ARG A 122 -9.94 0.25 -6.29
C ARG A 122 -9.18 0.84 -5.12
N ILE A 123 -9.88 1.54 -4.22
CA ILE A 123 -9.34 2.12 -3.00
C ILE A 123 -9.94 1.39 -1.79
N PRO A 124 -9.25 0.44 -1.17
CA PRO A 124 -9.72 -0.23 0.04
C PRO A 124 -9.89 0.74 1.21
N ALA A 125 -10.75 0.37 2.16
CA ALA A 125 -10.89 1.13 3.39
C ALA A 125 -9.54 1.23 4.14
N GLY A 126 -9.17 2.41 4.59
CA GLY A 126 -7.89 2.68 5.27
C GLY A 126 -6.68 2.77 4.34
N ALA A 127 -6.86 2.61 3.03
CA ALA A 127 -5.77 2.68 2.05
C ALA A 127 -5.66 4.08 1.41
N THR A 128 -4.50 4.32 0.80
CA THR A 128 -4.24 5.49 -0.05
C THR A 128 -3.81 5.02 -1.43
N LEU A 129 -4.51 5.49 -2.46
CA LEU A 129 -4.09 5.34 -3.85
C LEU A 129 -3.14 6.48 -4.20
N HIS A 130 -2.01 6.15 -4.80
CA HIS A 130 -1.01 7.09 -5.32
C HIS A 130 -0.97 6.97 -6.83
N LEU A 131 -1.16 8.07 -7.53
CA LEU A 131 -1.04 8.16 -8.99
C LEU A 131 -0.05 9.26 -9.34
N LYS A 132 0.85 8.97 -10.27
CA LYS A 132 1.82 9.92 -10.78
C LYS A 132 1.88 9.88 -12.29
N PHE A 133 1.89 11.04 -12.92
CA PHE A 133 1.94 11.14 -14.37
C PHE A 133 2.51 12.48 -14.83
N THR A 134 2.93 12.54 -16.09
CA THR A 134 3.22 13.80 -16.78
C THR A 134 1.95 14.26 -17.50
N ASN A 135 1.55 15.50 -17.27
CA ASN A 135 0.40 16.13 -17.90
C ASN A 135 0.84 16.90 -19.14
N HIS A 136 0.18 16.65 -20.27
CA HIS A 136 0.28 17.44 -21.49
C HIS A 136 -1.07 18.07 -21.80
N THR A 137 -1.06 19.30 -22.30
CA THR A 137 -2.29 20.08 -22.48
C THR A 137 -2.32 20.80 -23.83
N SER A 138 -3.52 20.93 -24.39
CA SER A 138 -3.74 21.82 -25.55
C SER A 138 -3.59 23.31 -25.17
N GLY A 139 -3.68 23.65 -23.88
CA GLY A 139 -3.58 25.03 -23.39
C GLY A 139 -4.74 25.95 -23.78
N VAL A 140 -5.79 25.42 -24.39
CA VAL A 140 -6.93 26.22 -24.86
C VAL A 140 -7.81 26.68 -23.70
N GLY A 141 -8.09 25.81 -22.76
CA GLY A 141 -8.90 26.09 -21.58
C GLY A 141 -8.24 25.59 -20.31
N ASN A 142 -8.66 26.13 -19.16
CA ASN A 142 -8.17 25.69 -17.85
C ASN A 142 -8.47 24.20 -17.62
N TRP A 143 -9.57 23.70 -18.16
CA TRP A 143 -10.05 22.33 -18.05
C TRP A 143 -9.27 21.32 -18.92
N ASN A 144 -8.44 21.79 -19.84
CA ASN A 144 -7.67 20.92 -20.74
C ASN A 144 -6.44 20.32 -20.05
N ASN A 145 -6.67 19.65 -18.94
CA ASN A 145 -5.67 18.97 -18.11
C ASN A 145 -6.25 17.65 -17.59
N TRP A 146 -5.74 17.14 -16.48
CA TRP A 146 -6.27 15.96 -15.83
C TRP A 146 -7.62 16.24 -15.16
N ASN A 147 -8.45 15.21 -15.14
CA ASN A 147 -9.68 15.14 -14.36
C ASN A 147 -9.69 13.79 -13.61
N LEU A 148 -10.08 13.83 -12.35
CA LEU A 148 -10.18 12.64 -11.50
C LEU A 148 -11.65 12.37 -11.19
N CYS A 149 -12.10 11.15 -11.50
CA CYS A 149 -13.43 10.67 -11.12
C CYS A 149 -13.30 9.65 -9.99
N VAL A 150 -14.14 9.78 -8.98
CA VAL A 150 -14.31 8.79 -7.90
C VAL A 150 -15.76 8.32 -7.88
N ALA A 151 -15.97 7.01 -7.91
CA ALA A 151 -17.30 6.39 -8.00
C ALA A 151 -17.37 5.05 -7.27
N THR A 152 -18.58 4.56 -7.02
CA THR A 152 -18.82 3.23 -6.47
C THR A 152 -18.62 2.14 -7.51
N ASP A 153 -19.16 2.34 -8.71
CA ASP A 153 -19.12 1.41 -9.84
C ASP A 153 -18.35 1.97 -11.03
N ASP A 154 -18.09 1.14 -12.04
CA ASP A 154 -17.51 1.62 -13.29
C ASP A 154 -18.54 2.43 -14.08
N VAL A 155 -18.29 3.72 -14.18
CA VAL A 155 -19.15 4.68 -14.88
C VAL A 155 -18.57 5.13 -16.23
N ARG A 156 -17.45 4.54 -16.68
CA ARG A 156 -16.76 4.97 -17.91
C ARG A 156 -17.62 4.76 -19.16
N ASP A 157 -18.39 3.69 -19.21
CA ASP A 157 -19.29 3.40 -20.34
C ASP A 157 -20.64 4.14 -20.28
N ASN A 158 -20.96 4.75 -19.16
CA ASN A 158 -22.28 5.35 -18.87
C ASN A 158 -22.23 6.88 -18.87
N LYS A 159 -21.75 7.46 -19.91
CA LYS A 159 -21.66 8.91 -20.07
C LYS A 159 -23.00 9.64 -20.04
N PRO A 160 -23.06 10.71 -19.32
CA PRO A 160 -22.76 10.99 -17.93
C PRO A 160 -23.83 10.36 -17.05
N SER A 161 -23.51 9.32 -16.35
CA SER A 161 -24.46 8.59 -15.48
C SER A 161 -24.85 9.38 -14.24
N TYR A 162 -24.09 10.42 -13.89
CA TYR A 162 -24.23 11.18 -12.64
C TYR A 162 -24.24 10.29 -11.38
N ALA A 163 -23.54 9.14 -11.46
CA ALA A 163 -23.39 8.18 -10.37
C ALA A 163 -22.02 8.33 -9.67
N GLU A 164 -21.27 9.36 -10.00
CA GLU A 164 -19.98 9.67 -9.39
C GLU A 164 -20.19 10.12 -7.93
N HIS A 165 -19.29 9.73 -7.05
CA HIS A 165 -19.15 10.43 -5.78
C HIS A 165 -18.70 11.86 -6.03
N PHE A 166 -17.68 12.03 -6.86
CA PHE A 166 -17.23 13.33 -7.36
C PHE A 166 -16.37 13.19 -8.61
N VAL A 167 -16.32 14.26 -9.36
CA VAL A 167 -15.28 14.55 -10.34
C VAL A 167 -14.59 15.84 -9.92
N ILE A 168 -13.26 15.86 -9.87
CA ILE A 168 -12.45 17.03 -9.62
C ILE A 168 -11.58 17.27 -10.86
N ARG A 169 -11.55 18.52 -11.34
CA ARG A 169 -10.70 18.99 -12.42
C ARG A 169 -9.55 19.82 -11.86
N SER A 170 -8.44 19.78 -12.53
CA SER A 170 -7.22 20.52 -12.17
C SER A 170 -7.35 22.04 -12.06
N ASP A 171 -8.48 22.61 -12.44
CA ASP A 171 -8.77 24.04 -12.42
C ASP A 171 -9.71 24.48 -11.29
N LEU A 172 -9.68 23.74 -10.17
CA LEU A 172 -10.50 24.01 -8.99
C LEU A 172 -12.00 23.91 -9.23
N TYR A 173 -12.41 23.15 -10.22
CA TYR A 173 -13.81 22.89 -10.52
C TYR A 173 -14.14 21.41 -10.34
N GLY A 174 -15.33 21.15 -9.84
CA GLY A 174 -15.80 19.79 -9.68
C GLY A 174 -17.31 19.70 -9.59
N TRP A 175 -17.81 18.49 -9.55
CA TRP A 175 -19.21 18.15 -9.30
C TRP A 175 -19.35 16.74 -8.74
N GLY A 176 -20.53 16.41 -8.27
CA GLY A 176 -20.91 15.05 -7.88
C GLY A 176 -22.14 14.59 -8.62
N GLY A 177 -22.41 13.29 -8.59
CA GLY A 177 -23.65 12.70 -9.08
C GLY A 177 -24.87 13.07 -8.23
N ASP A 178 -26.06 12.66 -8.67
CA ASP A 178 -27.35 13.05 -8.05
C ASP A 178 -27.45 12.66 -6.56
N ALA A 179 -26.81 11.58 -6.12
CA ALA A 179 -26.79 11.11 -4.73
C ALA A 179 -25.51 11.48 -3.99
N SER A 180 -24.65 12.30 -4.56
CA SER A 180 -23.35 12.68 -3.99
C SER A 180 -23.50 13.69 -2.87
N THR A 181 -22.55 13.66 -1.93
CA THR A 181 -22.36 14.69 -0.89
C THR A 181 -21.32 15.74 -1.33
N TYR A 182 -21.10 15.88 -2.64
CA TYR A 182 -20.16 16.86 -3.17
C TYR A 182 -20.48 18.30 -2.71
N ASP A 183 -19.47 18.99 -2.22
CA ASP A 183 -19.54 20.42 -1.88
C ASP A 183 -18.29 21.13 -2.40
N ALA A 184 -18.48 22.09 -3.29
CA ALA A 184 -17.39 22.89 -3.84
C ALA A 184 -16.61 23.69 -2.78
N ALA A 185 -17.23 23.98 -1.61
CA ALA A 185 -16.56 24.65 -0.51
C ALA A 185 -15.42 23.82 0.13
N ASN A 186 -15.41 22.52 -0.11
CA ASN A 186 -14.35 21.61 0.34
C ASN A 186 -13.12 21.62 -0.58
N ILE A 187 -13.14 22.32 -1.70
CA ILE A 187 -11.97 22.52 -2.54
C ILE A 187 -11.10 23.63 -1.92
N THR A 188 -9.86 23.28 -1.60
CA THR A 188 -8.84 24.23 -1.15
C THR A 188 -7.62 24.14 -2.06
N ASN A 189 -6.81 25.19 -2.12
CA ASN A 189 -5.70 25.23 -3.07
C ASN A 189 -4.52 26.08 -2.59
N GLU A 190 -3.37 25.84 -3.20
CA GLU A 190 -2.15 26.62 -3.05
C GLU A 190 -1.52 26.86 -4.44
N GLY A 191 -0.95 28.03 -4.66
CA GLY A 191 -0.21 28.36 -5.89
C GLY A 191 -1.07 28.87 -7.07
N TYR A 192 -2.37 28.71 -7.00
CA TYR A 192 -3.29 29.22 -8.04
C TYR A 192 -3.48 30.74 -7.93
N GLY A 193 -3.59 31.39 -9.06
CA GLY A 193 -3.79 32.85 -9.13
C GLY A 193 -4.15 33.31 -10.55
N ASP A 194 -3.21 33.27 -11.45
CA ASP A 194 -3.40 33.67 -12.85
C ASP A 194 -3.67 32.45 -13.73
N TRP A 195 -4.81 32.45 -14.43
CA TRP A 195 -5.24 31.33 -15.26
C TRP A 195 -4.50 31.26 -16.60
N ASP A 196 -3.95 32.36 -17.10
CA ASP A 196 -3.11 32.33 -18.30
C ASP A 196 -1.76 31.70 -17.97
N GLU A 197 -1.22 32.06 -16.82
CA GLU A 197 -0.01 31.40 -16.27
C GLU A 197 -0.23 29.94 -16.01
N PHE A 198 -1.35 29.56 -15.38
CA PHE A 198 -1.72 28.16 -15.11
C PHE A 198 -1.72 27.35 -16.42
N ARG A 199 -2.43 27.82 -17.47
CA ARG A 199 -2.48 27.11 -18.75
C ARG A 199 -1.10 26.91 -19.37
N ALA A 200 -0.24 27.93 -19.29
CA ALA A 200 1.11 27.86 -19.84
C ALA A 200 2.01 26.91 -19.06
N ASN A 201 1.86 26.85 -17.73
CA ASN A 201 2.72 26.08 -16.84
C ASN A 201 2.38 24.58 -16.80
N MET A 202 1.12 24.22 -17.07
CA MET A 202 0.66 22.84 -16.97
C MET A 202 1.20 21.93 -18.09
N GLU A 203 1.78 22.47 -19.16
CA GLU A 203 2.40 21.67 -20.22
C GLU A 203 3.69 20.98 -19.72
N GLY A 204 3.63 19.67 -19.62
CA GLY A 204 4.70 18.79 -19.11
C GLY A 204 4.92 18.91 -17.61
N ALA A 205 3.91 19.35 -16.85
CA ALA A 205 3.93 19.30 -15.40
C ALA A 205 3.89 17.85 -14.91
N VAL A 206 4.67 17.53 -13.88
CA VAL A 206 4.58 16.25 -13.17
C VAL A 206 3.52 16.38 -12.09
N VAL A 207 2.51 15.53 -12.15
CA VAL A 207 1.37 15.54 -11.24
C VAL A 207 1.42 14.31 -10.34
N ASP A 208 1.35 14.55 -9.04
CA ASP A 208 1.16 13.52 -8.00
C ASP A 208 -0.24 13.67 -7.41
N ILE A 209 -1.06 12.62 -7.46
CA ILE A 209 -2.38 12.57 -6.83
C ILE A 209 -2.39 11.49 -5.76
N THR A 210 -2.85 11.84 -4.57
CA THR A 210 -3.16 10.90 -3.51
C THR A 210 -4.65 10.91 -3.20
N LEU A 211 -5.24 9.73 -3.05
CA LEU A 211 -6.61 9.53 -2.59
C LEU A 211 -6.56 8.67 -1.34
N GLN A 212 -6.67 9.30 -0.18
CA GLN A 212 -6.65 8.64 1.12
C GLN A 212 -8.06 8.37 1.60
N ARG A 213 -8.36 7.11 1.89
CA ARG A 213 -9.64 6.72 2.46
C ARG A 213 -9.51 6.47 3.96
N THR A 214 -10.19 7.28 4.78
CA THR A 214 -10.16 7.19 6.24
C THR A 214 -11.58 7.14 6.79
N GLY A 215 -12.00 6.00 7.33
CA GLY A 215 -13.39 5.80 7.76
C GLY A 215 -14.36 6.00 6.58
N ASP A 216 -15.34 6.89 6.77
CA ASP A 216 -16.36 7.24 5.76
C ASP A 216 -15.92 8.38 4.82
N GLU A 217 -14.74 8.92 5.02
CA GLU A 217 -14.22 10.07 4.29
C GLU A 217 -13.16 9.65 3.25
N ILE A 218 -13.10 10.40 2.15
CA ILE A 218 -12.00 10.37 1.21
C ILE A 218 -11.37 11.76 1.10
N TYR A 219 -10.05 11.79 1.11
CA TYR A 219 -9.23 13.00 1.00
C TYR A 219 -8.40 12.91 -0.27
N MET A 220 -8.54 13.87 -1.15
CA MET A 220 -7.73 14.03 -2.35
C MET A 220 -6.68 15.12 -2.11
N THR A 221 -5.46 14.87 -2.53
CA THR A 221 -4.44 15.90 -2.73
C THR A 221 -3.82 15.70 -4.11
N ALA A 222 -3.84 16.72 -4.94
CA ALA A 222 -3.16 16.74 -6.21
C ALA A 222 -2.10 17.84 -6.21
N THR A 223 -0.86 17.50 -6.56
CA THR A 223 0.27 18.43 -6.62
C THR A 223 0.86 18.39 -8.02
N ALA A 224 0.78 19.49 -8.76
CA ALA A 224 1.39 19.64 -10.07
C ALA A 224 2.69 20.47 -9.93
N THR A 225 3.83 19.84 -10.22
CA THR A 225 5.14 20.50 -10.26
C THR A 225 5.49 20.84 -11.70
N CYS A 226 5.51 22.11 -12.01
CA CYS A 226 5.74 22.62 -13.35
C CYS A 226 7.23 22.67 -13.70
N LYS A 227 7.55 22.70 -15.01
CA LYS A 227 8.95 22.76 -15.50
C LYS A 227 9.74 23.98 -15.01
N ASN A 228 9.05 25.09 -14.70
CA ASN A 228 9.66 26.31 -14.15
C ASN A 228 9.81 26.29 -12.62
N GLY A 229 9.43 25.19 -11.97
CA GLY A 229 9.48 25.02 -10.51
C GLY A 229 8.25 25.57 -9.78
N HIS A 230 7.26 26.16 -10.47
CA HIS A 230 5.99 26.55 -9.85
C HIS A 230 5.22 25.30 -9.43
N VAL A 231 4.50 25.36 -8.31
CA VAL A 231 3.72 24.25 -7.78
C VAL A 231 2.27 24.69 -7.61
N TYR A 232 1.37 23.94 -8.21
CA TYR A 232 -0.07 24.04 -7.97
C TYR A 232 -0.49 22.87 -7.11
N LYS A 233 -1.20 23.14 -6.01
CA LYS A 233 -1.73 22.13 -5.13
C LYS A 233 -3.22 22.32 -4.95
N GLU A 234 -3.98 21.27 -5.19
CA GLU A 234 -5.43 21.21 -5.03
C GLU A 234 -5.77 20.11 -4.05
N MET A 235 -6.64 20.40 -3.10
CA MET A 235 -7.10 19.47 -2.09
C MET A 235 -8.62 19.46 -2.04
N TYR A 236 -9.19 18.28 -1.86
CA TYR A 236 -10.63 18.07 -1.73
C TYR A 236 -10.92 16.95 -0.74
N HIS A 237 -12.02 17.04 -0.02
CA HIS A 237 -12.50 15.94 0.82
C HIS A 237 -14.02 15.82 0.76
N GLN A 238 -14.51 14.61 0.97
CA GLN A 238 -15.93 14.30 0.93
C GLN A 238 -16.24 13.05 1.74
N THR A 239 -17.43 13.02 2.37
CA THR A 239 -18.02 11.80 2.93
C THR A 239 -18.52 10.91 1.80
N ILE A 240 -18.07 9.65 1.76
CA ILE A 240 -18.44 8.64 0.76
C ILE A 240 -19.13 7.41 1.36
N GLY A 241 -19.25 7.35 2.69
CA GLY A 241 -19.80 6.19 3.39
C GLY A 241 -18.88 4.95 3.33
N GLN A 242 -19.49 3.78 3.49
CA GLN A 242 -18.79 2.49 3.56
C GLN A 242 -18.72 1.76 2.22
N ASP A 243 -19.16 2.37 1.14
CA ASP A 243 -19.23 1.75 -0.18
C ASP A 243 -17.86 1.37 -0.73
N VAL A 244 -17.84 0.50 -1.72
CA VAL A 244 -16.65 0.25 -2.52
C VAL A 244 -16.29 1.52 -3.28
N VAL A 245 -15.05 1.93 -3.20
CA VAL A 245 -14.59 3.18 -3.83
C VAL A 245 -13.57 2.87 -4.90
N ARG A 246 -13.77 3.47 -6.06
CA ARG A 246 -12.94 3.36 -7.24
C ARG A 246 -12.61 4.73 -7.79
N ALA A 247 -11.45 4.85 -8.41
CA ALA A 247 -11.02 6.08 -9.06
C ALA A 247 -10.46 5.81 -10.45
N PHE A 248 -10.57 6.78 -11.34
CA PHE A 248 -9.92 6.78 -12.63
C PHE A 248 -9.67 8.21 -13.12
N LEU A 249 -8.70 8.35 -14.01
CA LEU A 249 -8.38 9.62 -14.65
C LEU A 249 -9.11 9.74 -16.00
N ILE A 250 -9.48 10.96 -16.34
CA ILE A 250 -10.14 11.31 -17.60
C ILE A 250 -9.38 12.51 -18.19
N VAL A 251 -9.41 12.64 -19.50
CA VAL A 251 -8.85 13.79 -20.21
C VAL A 251 -9.92 14.51 -21.04
N ASP A 252 -9.69 15.80 -21.25
CA ASP A 252 -10.43 16.65 -22.18
C ASP A 252 -9.49 17.70 -22.74
N GLY A 253 -9.07 17.53 -24.00
CA GLY A 253 -8.04 18.39 -24.60
C GLY A 253 -6.67 18.26 -23.93
N SER A 254 -6.35 17.08 -23.43
CA SER A 254 -5.11 16.76 -22.73
C SER A 254 -4.65 15.32 -23.00
N TYR A 255 -3.43 15.01 -22.55
CA TYR A 255 -2.82 13.71 -22.65
C TYR A 255 -1.95 13.46 -21.42
N LEU A 256 -2.09 12.28 -20.80
CA LEU A 256 -1.35 11.91 -19.58
C LEU A 256 -0.46 10.72 -19.86
N GLN A 257 0.80 10.79 -19.42
CA GLN A 257 1.74 9.67 -19.41
C GLN A 257 1.98 9.21 -17.98
N MET A 258 1.54 7.99 -17.64
CA MET A 258 1.64 7.45 -16.28
C MET A 258 3.09 7.09 -15.93
N SER A 259 3.54 7.54 -14.77
CA SER A 259 4.79 7.08 -14.14
C SER A 259 4.53 5.77 -13.40
N THR A 260 4.52 4.67 -14.13
CA THR A 260 4.00 3.38 -13.64
C THR A 260 4.69 2.87 -12.38
N ALA A 261 5.99 3.16 -12.20
CA ALA A 261 6.75 2.77 -11.00
C ALA A 261 6.30 3.53 -9.73
N ASP A 262 5.69 4.70 -9.90
CA ASP A 262 5.25 5.58 -8.81
C ASP A 262 3.73 5.50 -8.57
N CYS A 263 3.04 4.55 -9.20
CA CYS A 263 1.61 4.30 -9.02
C CYS A 263 1.38 3.05 -8.18
N PHE A 264 0.78 3.21 -7.00
CA PHE A 264 0.59 2.11 -6.05
C PHE A 264 -0.56 2.39 -5.07
N VAL A 265 -1.01 1.34 -4.39
CA VAL A 265 -1.89 1.45 -3.23
C VAL A 265 -1.08 1.17 -1.98
N SER A 266 -1.12 2.09 -1.02
CA SER A 266 -0.49 1.91 0.30
C SER A 266 -1.52 1.65 1.39
N ASN A 267 -1.12 0.84 2.39
CA ASN A 267 -1.89 0.60 3.60
C ASN A 267 -1.00 0.91 4.80
N PRO A 268 -1.46 1.73 5.77
CA PRO A 268 -0.68 2.05 6.95
C PRO A 268 -0.26 0.78 7.70
N VAL A 269 0.94 0.79 8.24
CA VAL A 269 1.42 -0.21 9.19
C VAL A 269 1.27 0.36 10.59
N GLU A 270 0.74 -0.43 11.51
CA GLU A 270 0.69 -0.02 12.91
C GLU A 270 2.11 0.00 13.49
N VAL A 271 2.56 1.17 13.91
CA VAL A 271 3.84 1.39 14.59
C VAL A 271 3.55 1.75 16.05
N THR A 272 3.69 0.76 16.93
CA THR A 272 3.50 0.92 18.38
C THR A 272 4.80 1.33 19.06
N THR A 273 5.94 0.81 18.59
CA THR A 273 7.29 1.15 19.04
C THR A 273 7.81 2.35 18.27
N LYS A 274 7.55 3.54 18.78
CA LYS A 274 7.95 4.79 18.09
C LYS A 274 9.43 5.12 18.23
N GLU A 275 10.11 4.52 19.21
CA GLU A 275 11.52 4.76 19.52
C GLU A 275 12.23 3.43 19.73
N VAL A 276 13.33 3.19 19.02
CA VAL A 276 14.15 1.98 19.13
C VAL A 276 15.51 2.35 19.67
N GLY A 277 15.88 1.81 20.81
CA GLY A 277 17.09 2.18 21.54
C GLY A 277 16.84 3.26 22.57
N THR A 278 17.93 3.90 23.02
CA THR A 278 17.91 5.00 23.98
C THR A 278 18.42 6.27 23.33
N SER A 279 17.85 7.42 23.68
CA SER A 279 18.16 8.71 23.06
C SER A 279 19.62 9.19 23.25
N ASP A 280 20.35 8.57 24.19
CA ASP A 280 21.79 8.77 24.40
C ASP A 280 22.67 7.79 23.57
N CYS A 281 22.05 6.99 22.70
CA CYS A 281 22.70 6.01 21.85
C CYS A 281 23.54 4.96 22.62
N THR A 282 23.14 4.60 23.86
CA THR A 282 23.86 3.61 24.68
C THR A 282 23.30 2.20 24.58
N ALA A 283 22.18 1.99 23.86
CA ALA A 283 21.60 0.68 23.68
C ALA A 283 22.60 -0.26 22.98
N GLY A 284 22.84 -1.43 23.61
CA GLY A 284 23.72 -2.45 23.04
C GLY A 284 23.03 -3.33 22.02
N TRP A 285 23.83 -4.13 21.35
CA TRP A 285 23.38 -5.12 20.39
C TRP A 285 22.32 -6.06 21.00
N TRP A 286 21.24 -6.29 20.26
CA TRP A 286 20.14 -7.22 20.59
C TRP A 286 19.37 -6.86 21.87
N THR A 287 19.31 -5.59 22.26
CA THR A 287 18.62 -5.13 23.48
C THR A 287 17.37 -4.29 23.19
N SER A 288 17.25 -3.73 21.98
CA SER A 288 16.14 -2.86 21.62
C SER A 288 15.72 -3.12 20.17
N PHE A 289 14.41 -3.26 19.97
CA PHE A 289 13.82 -3.68 18.71
C PHE A 289 12.60 -2.80 18.35
N SER A 290 12.37 -2.62 17.05
CA SER A 290 11.09 -2.11 16.55
C SER A 290 9.97 -3.14 16.72
N ASP A 291 8.76 -2.76 16.29
CA ASP A 291 7.71 -3.73 16.03
C ASP A 291 8.17 -4.76 15.00
N TYR A 292 7.44 -5.86 14.96
CA TYR A 292 7.74 -7.00 14.10
C TYR A 292 6.76 -6.99 12.93
N PHE A 293 7.23 -6.57 11.76
CA PHE A 293 6.40 -6.35 10.59
C PHE A 293 6.40 -7.57 9.68
N GLN A 294 5.23 -8.06 9.32
CA GLN A 294 5.11 -9.11 8.31
C GLN A 294 5.35 -8.53 6.93
N ILE A 295 6.02 -9.28 6.04
CA ILE A 295 6.21 -8.92 4.64
C ILE A 295 5.40 -9.89 3.79
N PRO A 296 4.15 -9.56 3.39
CA PRO A 296 3.33 -10.43 2.58
C PRO A 296 3.94 -10.67 1.20
N ALA A 297 3.73 -11.87 0.63
CA ALA A 297 4.12 -12.15 -0.73
C ALA A 297 3.46 -11.18 -1.72
N GLY A 298 4.20 -10.73 -2.72
CA GLY A 298 3.72 -9.79 -3.73
C GLY A 298 3.55 -8.33 -3.26
N LYS A 299 3.90 -8.03 -1.99
CA LYS A 299 3.84 -6.68 -1.42
C LYS A 299 5.23 -6.15 -1.08
N ALA A 300 5.28 -4.85 -0.85
CA ALA A 300 6.45 -4.21 -0.28
C ALA A 300 6.10 -3.54 1.05
N LEU A 301 7.03 -3.62 2.00
CA LEU A 301 6.99 -2.91 3.27
C LEU A 301 7.91 -1.69 3.16
N ASN A 302 7.42 -0.51 3.51
CA ASN A 302 8.21 0.70 3.66
C ASN A 302 8.32 1.05 5.14
N LEU A 303 9.54 1.19 5.64
CA LEU A 303 9.84 1.66 7.00
C LEU A 303 10.59 2.99 6.90
N SER A 304 10.16 3.97 7.66
CA SER A 304 10.77 5.30 7.71
C SER A 304 11.11 5.69 9.14
N PHE A 305 12.30 6.28 9.33
CA PHE A 305 12.76 6.72 10.64
C PHE A 305 13.89 7.76 10.53
N GLU A 306 14.10 8.51 11.61
CA GLU A 306 15.30 9.32 11.82
C GLU A 306 16.33 8.49 12.58
N ASN A 307 17.56 8.43 12.06
CA ASN A 307 18.66 7.69 12.66
C ASN A 307 19.55 8.62 13.49
N HIS A 308 19.80 8.23 14.74
CA HIS A 308 20.78 8.88 15.61
C HIS A 308 21.87 7.88 15.97
N THR A 309 23.11 8.37 16.08
CA THR A 309 24.28 7.51 16.23
C THR A 309 25.24 8.02 17.30
N SER A 310 25.90 7.10 17.99
CA SER A 310 27.04 7.45 18.85
C SER A 310 28.28 7.91 18.05
N GLY A 311 28.32 7.60 16.75
CA GLY A 311 29.42 7.94 15.84
C GLY A 311 30.76 7.21 16.13
N VAL A 312 30.75 6.23 17.05
CA VAL A 312 31.95 5.50 17.45
C VAL A 312 32.41 4.50 16.38
N GLY A 313 31.46 3.77 15.83
CA GLY A 313 31.72 2.78 14.78
C GLY A 313 30.74 2.92 13.60
N ASN A 314 31.09 2.38 12.45
CA ASN A 314 30.21 2.38 11.27
C ASN A 314 28.91 1.63 11.55
N TRP A 315 28.94 0.63 12.41
CA TRP A 315 27.82 -0.21 12.80
C TRP A 315 26.85 0.45 13.78
N ASN A 316 27.21 1.59 14.39
CA ASN A 316 26.37 2.31 15.34
C ASN A 316 25.27 3.11 14.64
N ASN A 317 24.48 2.44 13.83
CA ASN A 317 23.35 2.97 13.09
C ASN A 317 22.20 1.93 13.09
N TRP A 318 21.33 1.96 12.10
CA TRP A 318 20.29 0.98 11.97
C TRP A 318 20.83 -0.39 11.52
N ASN A 319 20.16 -1.44 12.00
CA ASN A 319 20.33 -2.82 11.54
C ASN A 319 18.94 -3.38 11.25
N LEU A 320 18.80 -4.05 10.12
CA LEU A 320 17.57 -4.70 9.68
C LEU A 320 17.71 -6.21 9.80
N CYS A 321 16.82 -6.86 10.53
CA CYS A 321 16.71 -8.32 10.54
C CYS A 321 15.47 -8.75 9.77
N VAL A 322 15.63 -9.77 8.93
CA VAL A 322 14.51 -10.49 8.28
C VAL A 322 14.56 -11.95 8.70
N ALA A 323 13.44 -12.47 9.19
CA ALA A 323 13.32 -13.84 9.71
C ALA A 323 11.95 -14.44 9.44
N THR A 324 11.82 -15.76 9.55
CA THR A 324 10.52 -16.45 9.47
C THR A 324 9.71 -16.23 10.74
N ASP A 325 10.34 -16.42 11.89
CA ASP A 325 9.72 -16.31 13.21
C ASP A 325 10.26 -15.11 14.00
N ASP A 326 9.61 -14.78 15.12
CA ASP A 326 10.11 -13.75 16.02
C ASP A 326 11.34 -14.25 16.79
N VAL A 327 12.50 -13.75 16.39
CA VAL A 327 13.80 -14.11 16.98
C VAL A 327 14.31 -13.09 18.00
N ARG A 328 13.53 -12.04 18.31
CA ARG A 328 13.95 -10.96 19.20
C ARG A 328 14.30 -11.42 20.62
N GLY A 329 13.57 -12.43 21.12
CA GLY A 329 13.83 -13.00 22.44
C GLY A 329 14.95 -14.06 22.50
N ASN A 330 15.54 -14.44 21.39
CA ASN A 330 16.44 -15.59 21.26
C ASN A 330 17.82 -15.21 20.73
N GLU A 331 18.45 -14.22 21.33
CA GLU A 331 19.78 -13.80 20.90
C GLU A 331 20.82 -14.91 20.98
N PRO A 332 21.71 -14.96 20.04
CA PRO A 332 21.50 -14.97 18.59
C PRO A 332 21.15 -16.40 18.16
N ALA A 333 19.88 -16.66 17.92
CA ALA A 333 19.39 -17.97 17.50
C ALA A 333 19.95 -18.41 16.13
N TYR A 334 20.52 -17.47 15.37
CA TYR A 334 20.98 -17.67 13.98
C TYR A 334 19.90 -18.31 13.09
N ALA A 335 18.65 -17.94 13.36
CA ALA A 335 17.46 -18.35 12.61
C ALA A 335 16.98 -17.28 11.61
N GLU A 336 17.75 -16.22 11.46
CA GLU A 336 17.48 -15.14 10.53
C GLU A 336 17.64 -15.61 9.08
N HIS A 337 16.80 -15.13 8.18
CA HIS A 337 17.11 -15.16 6.76
C HIS A 337 18.36 -14.33 6.49
N PHE A 338 18.35 -13.10 7.00
CA PHE A 338 19.52 -12.21 6.99
C PHE A 338 19.40 -11.08 8.02
N VAL A 339 20.54 -10.55 8.38
CA VAL A 339 20.69 -9.23 9.01
C VAL A 339 21.56 -8.38 8.09
N ILE A 340 21.12 -7.16 7.80
CA ILE A 340 21.88 -6.16 7.05
C ILE A 340 22.08 -4.95 7.97
N ARG A 341 23.32 -4.49 8.03
CA ARG A 341 23.72 -3.26 8.74
C ARG A 341 23.96 -2.13 7.74
N SER A 342 23.72 -0.95 8.18
CA SER A 342 23.92 0.29 7.40
C SER A 342 25.33 0.53 6.86
N ASP A 343 26.30 -0.26 7.25
CA ASP A 343 27.72 -0.14 6.86
C ASP A 343 28.14 -1.22 5.84
N LEU A 344 27.22 -1.69 5.02
CA LEU A 344 27.45 -2.69 3.96
C LEU A 344 27.90 -4.05 4.50
N TYR A 345 27.57 -4.34 5.73
CA TYR A 345 27.86 -5.63 6.35
C TYR A 345 26.59 -6.39 6.68
N GLY A 346 26.63 -7.69 6.52
CA GLY A 346 25.51 -8.53 6.88
C GLY A 346 25.89 -9.99 7.10
N TRP A 347 24.93 -10.76 7.54
CA TRP A 347 25.04 -12.22 7.71
C TRP A 347 23.65 -12.86 7.65
N GLY A 348 23.64 -14.19 7.57
CA GLY A 348 22.42 -14.99 7.68
C GLY A 348 22.55 -16.05 8.75
N GLY A 349 21.40 -16.62 9.13
CA GLY A 349 21.33 -17.77 10.03
C GLY A 349 21.88 -19.04 9.39
N LYS A 350 21.91 -20.13 10.16
CA LYS A 350 22.52 -21.42 9.76
C LYS A 350 21.90 -22.04 8.50
N ALA A 351 20.60 -21.83 8.28
CA ALA A 351 19.88 -22.33 7.11
C ALA A 351 19.66 -21.25 6.03
N SER A 352 20.28 -20.08 6.19
CA SER A 352 20.11 -18.95 5.30
C SER A 352 20.84 -19.15 3.97
N THR A 353 20.28 -18.54 2.93
CA THR A 353 20.90 -18.40 1.61
C THR A 353 21.61 -17.03 1.46
N TYR A 354 22.05 -16.45 2.57
CA TYR A 354 22.74 -15.16 2.57
C TYR A 354 24.02 -15.21 1.73
N VAL A 355 24.20 -14.20 0.89
CA VAL A 355 25.36 -14.01 0.01
C VAL A 355 25.81 -12.56 0.11
N ALA A 356 27.01 -12.32 0.66
CA ALA A 356 27.52 -10.97 0.89
C ALA A 356 27.71 -10.15 -0.42
N GLU A 357 28.02 -10.83 -1.52
CA GLU A 357 28.19 -10.25 -2.86
C GLU A 357 26.90 -9.64 -3.43
N ASN A 358 25.75 -10.00 -2.87
CA ASN A 358 24.46 -9.40 -3.24
C ASN A 358 24.25 -8.01 -2.61
N ILE A 359 25.13 -7.56 -1.72
CA ILE A 359 25.09 -6.18 -1.23
C ILE A 359 25.69 -5.27 -2.30
N THR A 360 24.92 -4.32 -2.74
CA THR A 360 25.37 -3.24 -3.65
C THR A 360 25.06 -1.89 -3.03
N ASN A 361 25.77 -0.84 -3.46
CA ASN A 361 25.64 0.46 -2.83
C ASN A 361 25.91 1.64 -3.78
N GLU A 362 25.42 2.80 -3.37
CA GLU A 362 25.70 4.10 -3.99
C GLU A 362 25.99 5.14 -2.88
N GLY A 363 26.94 6.02 -3.13
CA GLY A 363 27.29 7.13 -2.21
C GLY A 363 28.29 6.80 -1.11
N TYR A 364 28.55 5.53 -0.86
CA TYR A 364 29.56 5.11 0.14
C TYR A 364 30.97 5.31 -0.40
N GLY A 365 31.88 5.77 0.46
CA GLY A 365 33.29 6.00 0.12
C GLY A 365 34.14 6.18 1.37
N ASP A 366 34.02 7.30 2.05
CA ASP A 366 34.76 7.60 3.27
C ASP A 366 33.93 7.25 4.51
N TRP A 367 34.46 6.38 5.37
CA TRP A 367 33.77 5.92 6.57
C TRP A 367 33.75 6.94 7.70
N ASP A 368 34.71 7.87 7.75
CA ASP A 368 34.67 8.96 8.72
C ASP A 368 33.58 9.96 8.35
N GLU A 369 33.45 10.25 7.07
CA GLU A 369 32.36 11.06 6.55
C GLU A 369 31.00 10.38 6.76
N PHE A 370 30.91 9.09 6.48
CA PHE A 370 29.67 8.31 6.72
C PHE A 370 29.23 8.42 8.18
N ARG A 371 30.13 8.16 9.15
CA ARG A 371 29.78 8.26 10.58
C ARG A 371 29.29 9.65 10.97
N ALA A 372 29.96 10.69 10.45
CA ALA A 372 29.57 12.08 10.74
C ALA A 372 28.21 12.46 10.15
N ASN A 373 27.89 11.95 8.95
CA ASN A 373 26.68 12.30 8.21
C ASN A 373 25.44 11.58 8.70
N MET A 374 25.58 10.39 9.29
CA MET A 374 24.44 9.57 9.70
C MET A 374 23.67 10.11 10.91
N GLU A 375 24.21 11.10 11.64
CA GLU A 375 23.51 11.72 12.76
C GLU A 375 22.33 12.56 12.27
N GLY A 376 21.12 12.12 12.63
CA GLY A 376 19.85 12.71 12.24
C GLY A 376 19.53 12.54 10.75
N ALA A 377 20.09 11.50 10.10
CA ALA A 377 19.73 11.14 8.76
C ALA A 377 18.30 10.56 8.71
N LYS A 378 17.53 10.96 7.70
CA LYS A 378 16.24 10.33 7.39
C LYS A 378 16.49 9.07 6.58
N VAL A 379 16.05 7.94 7.11
CA VAL A 379 16.24 6.64 6.49
C VAL A 379 14.90 6.07 6.03
N ASN A 380 14.88 5.57 4.81
CA ASN A 380 13.77 4.85 4.23
C ASN A 380 14.25 3.46 3.84
N ILE A 381 13.65 2.40 4.39
CA ILE A 381 13.93 1.01 4.04
C ILE A 381 12.71 0.42 3.35
N GLN A 382 12.91 -0.05 2.14
CA GLN A 382 11.92 -0.75 1.36
C GLN A 382 12.28 -2.23 1.27
N LEU A 383 11.34 -3.08 1.66
CA LEU A 383 11.43 -4.53 1.55
C LEU A 383 10.36 -5.04 0.60
N LYS A 384 10.73 -5.45 -0.59
CA LYS A 384 9.82 -5.97 -1.62
C LYS A 384 9.94 -7.48 -1.71
N ARG A 385 8.81 -8.19 -1.65
CA ARG A 385 8.77 -9.62 -1.83
C ARG A 385 8.17 -9.98 -3.18
N GLU A 386 8.96 -10.65 -4.03
CA GLU A 386 8.57 -11.11 -5.36
C GLU A 386 8.82 -12.61 -5.49
N GLY A 387 7.74 -13.40 -5.50
CA GLY A 387 7.84 -14.86 -5.48
C GLY A 387 8.65 -15.36 -4.28
N GLU A 388 9.74 -16.07 -4.53
CA GLU A 388 10.65 -16.60 -3.52
C GLU A 388 11.78 -15.64 -3.12
N GLU A 389 11.86 -14.47 -3.76
CA GLU A 389 12.90 -13.48 -3.54
C GLU A 389 12.41 -12.32 -2.66
N ILE A 390 13.33 -11.81 -1.84
CA ILE A 390 13.18 -10.55 -1.14
C ILE A 390 14.26 -9.56 -1.58
N TYR A 391 13.84 -8.33 -1.86
CA TYR A 391 14.69 -7.22 -2.25
C TYR A 391 14.62 -6.14 -1.17
N MET A 392 15.77 -5.71 -0.69
CA MET A 392 15.92 -4.58 0.22
C MET A 392 16.53 -3.40 -0.52
N THR A 393 15.98 -2.21 -0.28
CA THR A 393 16.61 -0.95 -0.64
C THR A 393 16.53 -0.02 0.56
N ALA A 394 17.65 0.40 1.08
CA ALA A 394 17.72 1.39 2.15
C ALA A 394 18.33 2.68 1.61
N ILE A 395 17.70 3.81 1.86
CA ILE A 395 18.15 5.14 1.46
C ILE A 395 18.23 6.01 2.70
N ALA A 396 19.43 6.47 3.03
CA ALA A 396 19.66 7.44 4.08
C ALA A 396 19.94 8.82 3.44
N THR A 397 19.10 9.80 3.73
CA THR A 397 19.27 11.20 3.32
C THR A 397 19.75 12.00 4.51
N CYS A 398 20.99 12.44 4.43
CA CYS A 398 21.68 13.17 5.50
C CYS A 398 21.28 14.65 5.53
N LYS A 399 21.46 15.32 6.67
CA LYS A 399 21.14 16.75 6.84
C LYS A 399 21.89 17.68 5.87
N ASN A 400 23.09 17.28 5.43
CA ASN A 400 23.89 18.03 4.45
C ASN A 400 23.54 17.74 2.98
N GLY A 401 22.51 16.88 2.74
CA GLY A 401 22.08 16.47 1.40
C GLY A 401 22.81 15.27 0.82
N THR A 402 23.83 14.72 1.49
CA THR A 402 24.46 13.45 1.09
C THR A 402 23.44 12.31 1.17
N VAL A 403 23.48 11.42 0.20
CA VAL A 403 22.60 10.25 0.14
C VAL A 403 23.45 8.99 0.10
N TYR A 404 23.17 8.08 1.02
CA TYR A 404 23.71 6.72 1.03
C TYR A 404 22.58 5.76 0.64
N LYS A 405 22.84 4.89 -0.32
CA LYS A 405 21.90 3.87 -0.76
C LYS A 405 22.54 2.50 -0.68
N GLU A 406 21.89 1.58 0.00
CA GLU A 406 22.29 0.20 0.15
C GLU A 406 21.19 -0.70 -0.38
N MET A 407 21.54 -1.68 -1.17
CA MET A 407 20.62 -2.64 -1.76
C MET A 407 21.11 -4.06 -1.49
N TYR A 408 20.16 -4.95 -1.23
CA TYR A 408 20.41 -6.38 -1.02
C TYR A 408 19.27 -7.21 -1.57
N HIS A 409 19.56 -8.42 -2.03
CA HIS A 409 18.52 -9.38 -2.37
C HIS A 409 18.93 -10.80 -2.00
N GLN A 410 17.91 -11.64 -1.72
CA GLN A 410 18.10 -13.02 -1.31
C GLN A 410 16.88 -13.86 -1.63
N THR A 411 17.09 -15.13 -2.01
CA THR A 411 16.04 -16.16 -2.04
C THR A 411 15.70 -16.58 -0.61
N ILE A 412 14.44 -16.48 -0.24
CA ILE A 412 13.90 -16.89 1.07
C ILE A 412 12.86 -18.02 0.96
N GLY A 413 12.57 -18.47 -0.27
CA GLY A 413 11.54 -19.46 -0.52
C GLY A 413 10.13 -18.95 -0.30
N THR A 414 9.21 -19.87 -0.03
CA THR A 414 7.79 -19.56 0.21
C THR A 414 7.48 -19.26 1.68
N ASP A 415 8.47 -19.29 2.55
CA ASP A 415 8.29 -19.09 3.99
C ASP A 415 7.75 -17.69 4.30
N MET A 416 7.08 -17.57 5.44
CA MET A 416 6.68 -16.26 5.94
C MET A 416 7.92 -15.42 6.21
N ALA A 417 7.93 -14.18 5.75
CA ALA A 417 9.00 -13.23 6.03
C ALA A 417 8.49 -12.13 6.95
N ARG A 418 9.29 -11.82 7.96
CA ARG A 418 9.05 -10.71 8.90
C ARG A 418 10.31 -9.90 9.05
N ALA A 419 10.14 -8.61 9.31
CA ALA A 419 11.25 -7.69 9.51
C ALA A 419 11.12 -6.91 10.82
N PHE A 420 12.26 -6.56 11.39
CA PHE A 420 12.35 -5.62 12.49
C PHE A 420 13.70 -4.90 12.48
N LEU A 421 13.72 -3.73 13.09
CA LEU A 421 14.93 -2.92 13.24
C LEU A 421 15.57 -3.19 14.60
N ILE A 422 16.91 -3.15 14.63
CA ILE A 422 17.73 -3.34 15.82
C ILE A 422 18.73 -2.18 15.88
N VAL A 423 19.15 -1.83 17.06
CA VAL A 423 20.20 -0.83 17.30
C VAL A 423 21.39 -1.42 18.06
N ASP A 424 22.55 -0.82 17.84
CA ASP A 424 23.77 -1.06 18.59
C ASP A 424 24.58 0.25 18.64
N GLY A 425 24.56 0.93 19.77
CA GLY A 425 25.14 2.26 19.89
C GLY A 425 24.45 3.33 19.05
N SER A 426 23.14 3.16 18.85
CA SER A 426 22.29 4.04 18.05
C SER A 426 20.88 4.14 18.63
N TYR A 427 20.10 5.05 18.05
CA TYR A 427 18.70 5.29 18.40
C TYR A 427 17.92 5.66 17.16
N LEU A 428 16.74 5.06 16.97
CA LEU A 428 15.88 5.34 15.84
C LEU A 428 14.56 5.94 16.33
N LYS A 429 14.14 7.01 15.69
CA LYS A 429 12.81 7.60 15.89
C LYS A 429 11.96 7.27 14.68
N MET A 430 10.97 6.37 14.87
CA MET A 430 10.11 5.91 13.79
C MET A 430 9.20 7.03 13.29
N ASP A 431 9.11 7.17 11.99
CA ASP A 431 8.19 8.03 11.29
C ASP A 431 6.95 7.21 10.90
N ALA A 432 6.02 7.07 11.84
CA ALA A 432 4.88 6.17 11.71
C ALA A 432 3.98 6.48 10.51
N ASP A 433 3.87 7.76 10.13
CA ASP A 433 3.03 8.21 9.01
C ASP A 433 3.61 7.78 7.65
N ASN A 434 4.91 7.49 7.62
CA ASN A 434 5.65 7.02 6.44
C ASN A 434 6.05 5.53 6.55
N CYS A 435 5.41 4.77 7.46
CA CYS A 435 5.49 3.32 7.52
C CYS A 435 4.22 2.70 6.94
N TYR A 436 4.34 1.96 5.84
CA TYR A 436 3.18 1.40 5.14
C TYR A 436 3.53 0.19 4.28
N TYR A 437 2.55 -0.67 4.05
CA TYR A 437 2.60 -1.62 2.94
C TYR A 437 2.17 -0.94 1.65
N TYR A 438 2.80 -1.31 0.54
CA TYR A 438 2.32 -0.86 -0.77
C TYR A 438 2.29 -2.00 -1.78
N THR A 439 1.38 -1.86 -2.73
CA THR A 439 1.23 -2.76 -3.86
C THR A 439 1.25 -1.92 -5.14
N PRO A 440 2.21 -2.11 -6.05
CA PRO A 440 2.21 -1.46 -7.34
C PRO A 440 0.91 -1.76 -8.10
N VAL A 441 0.31 -0.77 -8.74
CA VAL A 441 -0.87 -0.97 -9.59
C VAL A 441 -0.50 -1.30 -11.03
N TYR A 442 0.74 -1.06 -11.43
CA TYR A 442 1.31 -1.50 -12.70
C TYR A 442 2.32 -2.63 -12.44
N LYS A 443 2.26 -3.70 -13.27
CA LYS A 443 3.16 -4.86 -13.19
C LYS A 443 4.15 -4.86 -14.34
#